data_8194c6d7136853fb4010a8eff905fa02
#
_entry.id   8194c6d7136853fb4010a8eff905fa02
#
_cell.length_a   1.000
_cell.length_b   1.000
_cell.length_c   1.000
_cell.angle_alpha   90.00
_cell.angle_beta   90.00
_cell.angle_gamma   90.00
#
_symmetry.space_group_name_H-M   'P 1'
#
loop_
_entity.id
_entity.type
_entity.pdbx_description
1 polymer ?
#
loop_
_entity_poly.entity_id
_entity_poly.type
_entity_poly.pdbx_seq_one_letter_code
_entity_poly.pdbx_strand_id
1 'polypeptide(L)'
;MIRTALAASTLLLAAVPAFAQSQQDALDARYDRALAAGYKALMLCGAIANAERNGATRTPESVEQWELTGIQAPHDAIIGTLPYDIIRRPSGQIAHVAVRWADDMPPRIAANFGPETGCSVLPIGAPEDTSNPEQPLPVAAGVEPKVLGTGTLSAAPRRKAKAPNALDRVFDSALAGHYGEGTRTTATLVRFQRSGSGLVEQSSYAAGFGEKTPQRTWSVAKSLAATLIGAAVHSGEATVADPIALNYWTAGGATDPRNAITIDHALRMASGRYSDTPGNRTDALYFGGSTIDETAMNWPVLHAPGTVFRYANNDTLLALKGISQWLSFYPPDQFFAKLGMAETVAETDIRGDYVMSSQVWSTASDLADFGQLYLNDGVLPSGERILPEDWTTYVSTPSGPQPDGAFGYGAGFWLMNRSEGVPADTFAAFGNRGQYVVIVPSRDVVIVRRGEDPAGSGFDIAAFTRDVLAALPTN
;
A
#
# COMPACT_ATOMS: atom_id res chain seq x y z
N MET A 1 -2.17 53.85 48.15
CA MET A 1 -2.46 53.72 46.70
C MET A 1 -1.51 52.73 46.00
N ILE A 2 -1.48 51.44 46.45
CA ILE A 2 -0.60 50.39 45.88
C ILE A 2 -1.35 49.03 45.82
N ARG A 3 -2.62 49.03 45.49
CA ARG A 3 -3.37 47.72 45.34
C ARG A 3 -4.12 47.54 44.02
N THR A 4 -4.05 48.48 43.10
CA THR A 4 -4.78 48.40 41.82
C THR A 4 -3.92 48.07 40.59
N ALA A 5 -2.60 47.97 40.73
CA ALA A 5 -1.71 47.70 39.61
C ALA A 5 -1.42 46.17 39.37
N LEU A 6 -1.73 45.30 40.34
CA LEU A 6 -1.45 43.84 40.18
C LEU A 6 -2.57 43.04 39.49
N ALA A 7 -3.77 43.58 39.36
CA ALA A 7 -4.89 42.85 38.74
C ALA A 7 -4.90 42.94 37.21
N ALA A 8 -4.26 43.95 36.61
CA ALA A 8 -4.22 44.11 35.16
C ALA A 8 -3.15 43.24 34.46
N SER A 9 -2.08 42.90 35.17
CA SER A 9 -1.00 42.08 34.60
C SER A 9 -1.33 40.57 34.50
N THR A 10 -2.25 40.09 35.31
CA THR A 10 -2.66 38.65 35.30
C THR A 10 -3.65 38.33 34.19
N LEU A 11 -4.42 39.29 33.70
CA LEU A 11 -5.37 39.06 32.58
C LEU A 11 -4.67 39.00 31.20
N LEU A 12 -3.55 39.70 31.03
CA LEU A 12 -2.79 39.69 29.76
C LEU A 12 -2.01 38.40 29.55
N LEU A 13 -1.56 37.72 30.62
CA LEU A 13 -0.84 36.43 30.54
C LEU A 13 -1.75 35.23 30.26
N ALA A 14 -3.04 35.32 30.54
CA ALA A 14 -4.01 34.27 30.23
C ALA A 14 -4.56 34.32 28.78
N ALA A 15 -4.46 35.46 28.11
CA ALA A 15 -4.98 35.61 26.74
C ALA A 15 -4.00 35.13 25.65
N VAL A 16 -2.70 35.20 25.90
CA VAL A 16 -1.67 34.81 24.90
C VAL A 16 -1.73 33.32 24.54
N PRO A 17 -1.86 32.34 25.46
CA PRO A 17 -1.99 30.93 25.08
C PRO A 17 -3.27 30.61 24.32
N ALA A 18 -4.38 31.29 24.59
CA ALA A 18 -5.65 31.06 23.88
C ALA A 18 -5.60 31.55 22.42
N PHE A 19 -4.94 32.65 22.14
CA PHE A 19 -4.74 33.14 20.76
C PHE A 19 -3.76 32.27 19.97
N ALA A 20 -2.68 31.80 20.58
CA ALA A 20 -1.73 30.89 19.94
C ALA A 20 -2.40 29.54 19.62
N GLN A 21 -3.21 29.01 20.53
CA GLN A 21 -3.97 27.78 20.31
C GLN A 21 -4.96 27.91 19.14
N SER A 22 -5.72 29.01 19.09
CA SER A 22 -6.68 29.26 18.00
C SER A 22 -6.01 29.47 16.63
N GLN A 23 -4.80 30.00 16.58
CA GLN A 23 -4.01 30.10 15.35
C GLN A 23 -3.52 28.73 14.90
N GLN A 24 -3.07 27.88 15.81
CA GLN A 24 -2.65 26.51 15.49
C GLN A 24 -3.83 25.69 14.99
N ASP A 25 -4.98 25.76 15.67
CA ASP A 25 -6.20 25.04 15.25
C ASP A 25 -6.64 25.45 13.83
N ALA A 26 -6.51 26.75 13.49
CA ALA A 26 -6.81 27.24 12.14
C ALA A 26 -5.82 26.73 11.09
N LEU A 27 -4.54 26.63 11.42
CA LEU A 27 -3.51 26.04 10.54
C LEU A 27 -3.73 24.55 10.34
N ASP A 28 -4.03 23.82 11.41
CA ASP A 28 -4.28 22.38 11.36
C ASP A 28 -5.53 22.10 10.51
N ALA A 29 -6.63 22.81 10.70
CA ALA A 29 -7.83 22.68 9.88
C ALA A 29 -7.57 22.98 8.40
N ARG A 30 -6.71 24.00 8.11
CA ARG A 30 -6.32 24.34 6.74
C ARG A 30 -5.46 23.23 6.11
N TYR A 31 -4.52 22.67 6.88
CA TYR A 31 -3.68 21.57 6.44
C TYR A 31 -4.50 20.29 6.20
N ASP A 32 -5.40 19.93 7.12
CA ASP A 32 -6.32 18.78 6.96
C ASP A 32 -7.17 18.91 5.69
N ARG A 33 -7.63 20.13 5.37
CA ARG A 33 -8.37 20.38 4.14
C ARG A 33 -7.50 20.18 2.90
N ALA A 34 -6.24 20.59 2.94
CA ALA A 34 -5.27 20.37 1.85
C ALA A 34 -4.96 18.87 1.68
N LEU A 35 -4.80 18.11 2.78
CA LEU A 35 -4.60 16.66 2.77
C LEU A 35 -5.82 15.92 2.22
N ALA A 36 -7.04 16.28 2.66
CA ALA A 36 -8.28 15.71 2.14
C ALA A 36 -8.43 15.94 0.64
N ALA A 37 -8.06 17.14 0.15
CA ALA A 37 -8.07 17.42 -1.28
C ALA A 37 -7.03 16.61 -2.06
N GLY A 38 -5.83 16.42 -1.50
CA GLY A 38 -4.81 15.55 -2.08
C GLY A 38 -5.23 14.09 -2.12
N TYR A 39 -5.88 13.60 -1.05
CA TYR A 39 -6.49 12.27 -1.03
C TYR A 39 -7.54 12.13 -2.14
N LYS A 40 -8.48 13.08 -2.24
CA LYS A 40 -9.52 13.06 -3.29
C LYS A 40 -8.92 13.04 -4.69
N ALA A 41 -7.93 13.89 -4.94
CA ALA A 41 -7.25 13.95 -6.23
C ALA A 41 -6.59 12.62 -6.59
N LEU A 42 -5.84 12.03 -5.64
CA LEU A 42 -5.14 10.76 -5.85
C LEU A 42 -6.09 9.59 -6.09
N MET A 43 -7.16 9.47 -5.29
CA MET A 43 -8.11 8.37 -5.45
C MET A 43 -8.88 8.45 -6.77
N LEU A 44 -9.35 9.64 -7.16
CA LEU A 44 -10.00 9.83 -8.46
C LEU A 44 -9.03 9.53 -9.62
N CYS A 45 -7.81 10.06 -9.56
CA CYS A 45 -6.81 9.81 -10.59
C CYS A 45 -6.47 8.30 -10.68
N GLY A 46 -6.03 7.70 -9.58
CA GLY A 46 -5.54 6.32 -9.56
C GLY A 46 -6.63 5.30 -9.87
N ALA A 47 -7.82 5.41 -9.26
CA ALA A 47 -8.91 4.46 -9.50
C ALA A 47 -9.39 4.46 -10.94
N ILE A 48 -9.56 5.66 -11.54
CA ILE A 48 -10.08 5.78 -12.90
C ILE A 48 -8.99 5.44 -13.93
N ALA A 49 -7.79 6.05 -13.82
CA ALA A 49 -6.72 5.83 -14.80
C ALA A 49 -6.26 4.37 -14.86
N ASN A 50 -6.10 3.71 -13.70
CA ASN A 50 -5.68 2.31 -13.66
C ASN A 50 -6.79 1.36 -14.15
N ALA A 51 -8.07 1.67 -13.90
CA ALA A 51 -9.18 0.91 -14.49
C ALA A 51 -9.22 1.04 -16.02
N GLU A 52 -9.11 2.26 -16.54
CA GLU A 52 -9.05 2.53 -17.99
C GLU A 52 -7.86 1.83 -18.67
N ARG A 53 -6.68 1.85 -18.03
CA ARG A 53 -5.48 1.12 -18.48
C ARG A 53 -5.75 -0.38 -18.67
N ASN A 54 -6.53 -0.98 -17.78
CA ASN A 54 -6.85 -2.41 -17.80
C ASN A 54 -8.09 -2.74 -18.67
N GLY A 55 -8.70 -1.74 -19.32
CA GLY A 55 -9.93 -1.90 -20.10
C GLY A 55 -11.18 -2.09 -19.24
N ALA A 56 -11.14 -1.68 -17.97
CA ALA A 56 -12.28 -1.56 -17.07
C ALA A 56 -12.76 -0.10 -16.99
N THR A 57 -13.91 0.11 -16.36
CA THR A 57 -14.47 1.45 -16.16
C THR A 57 -14.72 1.70 -14.68
N ARG A 58 -14.20 2.82 -14.17
CA ARG A 58 -14.60 3.39 -12.89
C ARG A 58 -15.10 4.80 -13.13
N THR A 59 -16.28 5.13 -12.61
CA THR A 59 -16.82 6.48 -12.70
C THR A 59 -16.46 7.30 -11.47
N PRO A 60 -16.40 8.64 -11.55
CA PRO A 60 -16.18 9.48 -10.38
C PRO A 60 -17.15 9.18 -9.23
N GLU A 61 -18.43 8.96 -9.53
CA GLU A 61 -19.46 8.64 -8.54
C GLU A 61 -19.18 7.30 -7.85
N SER A 62 -18.66 6.32 -8.59
CA SER A 62 -18.23 5.05 -8.00
C SER A 62 -17.03 5.24 -7.05
N VAL A 63 -16.08 6.09 -7.40
CA VAL A 63 -14.93 6.42 -6.53
C VAL A 63 -15.40 7.17 -5.29
N GLU A 64 -16.31 8.14 -5.44
CA GLU A 64 -16.90 8.87 -4.32
C GLU A 64 -17.64 7.93 -3.37
N GLN A 65 -18.39 6.97 -3.92
CA GLN A 65 -19.15 5.98 -3.13
C GLN A 65 -18.22 5.05 -2.33
N TRP A 66 -17.10 4.64 -2.88
CA TRP A 66 -16.27 3.57 -2.32
C TRP A 66 -14.99 4.10 -1.67
N GLU A 67 -14.08 4.68 -2.42
CA GLU A 67 -12.77 5.11 -1.94
C GLU A 67 -12.82 6.37 -1.08
N LEU A 68 -13.79 7.27 -1.34
CA LEU A 68 -13.90 8.58 -0.68
C LEU A 68 -14.93 8.60 0.45
N THR A 69 -15.46 7.47 0.89
CA THR A 69 -16.43 7.34 1.97
C THR A 69 -15.91 6.45 3.09
N GLY A 70 -16.11 6.85 4.34
CA GLY A 70 -15.68 6.11 5.52
C GLY A 70 -14.17 6.10 5.70
N ILE A 71 -13.48 7.15 5.27
CA ILE A 71 -12.05 7.35 5.52
C ILE A 71 -11.83 7.87 6.95
N GLN A 72 -10.59 7.94 7.39
CA GLN A 72 -10.29 8.42 8.75
C GLN A 72 -10.66 9.90 8.94
N ALA A 73 -11.11 10.25 10.14
CA ALA A 73 -11.26 11.64 10.54
C ALA A 73 -9.89 12.36 10.57
N PRO A 74 -9.85 13.67 10.28
CA PRO A 74 -10.99 14.53 9.98
C PRO A 74 -11.40 14.54 8.51
N HIS A 75 -10.70 13.83 7.64
CA HIS A 75 -10.82 13.92 6.17
C HIS A 75 -12.20 13.49 5.67
N ASP A 76 -12.85 12.49 6.31
CA ASP A 76 -14.16 11.99 5.89
C ASP A 76 -15.23 13.09 5.86
N ALA A 77 -15.24 13.97 6.86
CA ALA A 77 -16.18 15.08 6.93
C ALA A 77 -15.90 16.21 5.91
N ILE A 78 -14.69 16.26 5.38
CA ILE A 78 -14.23 17.35 4.50
C ILE A 78 -14.38 16.97 3.03
N ILE A 79 -14.00 15.74 2.69
CA ILE A 79 -13.70 15.30 1.32
C ILE A 79 -14.88 15.44 0.37
N GLY A 80 -16.12 15.17 0.85
CA GLY A 80 -17.34 15.31 0.08
C GLY A 80 -17.67 16.75 -0.32
N THR A 81 -17.14 17.75 0.39
CA THR A 81 -17.39 19.18 0.13
C THR A 81 -16.46 19.79 -0.92
N LEU A 82 -15.42 19.07 -1.36
CA LEU A 82 -14.37 19.60 -2.21
C LEU A 82 -14.71 19.41 -3.69
N PRO A 83 -14.86 20.52 -4.46
CA PRO A 83 -15.09 20.44 -5.89
C PRO A 83 -13.81 20.04 -6.63
N TYR A 84 -13.95 19.34 -7.74
CA TYR A 84 -12.83 18.84 -8.55
C TYR A 84 -13.10 18.93 -10.05
N ASP A 85 -12.03 18.87 -10.82
CA ASP A 85 -12.03 18.72 -12.26
C ASP A 85 -11.12 17.56 -12.68
N ILE A 86 -11.57 16.75 -13.64
CA ILE A 86 -10.76 15.67 -14.24
C ILE A 86 -10.32 16.17 -15.62
N ILE A 87 -9.04 16.42 -15.76
CA ILE A 87 -8.44 16.92 -17.00
C ILE A 87 -7.91 15.73 -17.79
N ARG A 88 -8.31 15.65 -19.07
CA ARG A 88 -7.93 14.57 -19.95
C ARG A 88 -7.03 15.07 -21.08
N ARG A 89 -6.11 14.21 -21.53
CA ARG A 89 -5.29 14.40 -22.73
C ARG A 89 -6.17 14.25 -23.98
N PRO A 90 -5.70 14.73 -25.14
CA PRO A 90 -6.39 14.49 -26.43
C PRO A 90 -6.64 13.01 -26.74
N SER A 91 -5.82 12.11 -26.20
CA SER A 91 -6.00 10.65 -26.27
C SER A 91 -7.21 10.11 -25.48
N GLY A 92 -7.82 10.94 -24.63
CA GLY A 92 -8.88 10.57 -23.71
C GLY A 92 -8.40 10.10 -22.32
N GLN A 93 -7.12 9.77 -22.17
CA GLN A 93 -6.53 9.37 -20.88
C GLN A 93 -6.54 10.53 -19.89
N ILE A 94 -6.66 10.23 -18.58
CA ILE A 94 -6.51 11.24 -17.54
C ILE A 94 -5.09 11.82 -17.60
N ALA A 95 -5.00 13.17 -17.70
CA ALA A 95 -3.76 13.90 -17.51
C ALA A 95 -3.53 14.16 -16.01
N HIS A 96 -4.53 14.72 -15.34
CA HIS A 96 -4.52 14.96 -13.90
C HIS A 96 -5.93 15.18 -13.36
N VAL A 97 -6.04 15.14 -12.03
CA VAL A 97 -7.22 15.54 -11.27
C VAL A 97 -6.84 16.74 -10.40
N ALA A 98 -7.62 17.82 -10.51
CA ALA A 98 -7.44 19.06 -9.75
C ALA A 98 -8.59 19.22 -8.74
N VAL A 99 -8.28 19.38 -7.44
CA VAL A 99 -9.27 19.53 -6.36
C VAL A 99 -9.09 20.86 -5.68
N ARG A 100 -10.12 21.72 -5.73
CA ARG A 100 -10.12 23.04 -5.09
C ARG A 100 -10.36 22.90 -3.59
N TRP A 101 -9.51 23.53 -2.79
CA TRP A 101 -9.53 23.41 -1.33
C TRP A 101 -9.48 24.73 -0.58
N ALA A 102 -8.98 25.79 -1.20
CA ALA A 102 -8.92 27.15 -0.67
C ALA A 102 -8.97 28.17 -1.82
N ASP A 103 -9.54 29.36 -1.57
CA ASP A 103 -9.72 30.40 -2.60
C ASP A 103 -8.42 31.13 -2.94
N ASP A 104 -7.45 31.11 -2.01
CA ASP A 104 -6.17 31.80 -2.09
C ASP A 104 -4.99 30.87 -2.46
N MET A 105 -5.26 29.62 -2.85
CA MET A 105 -4.25 28.64 -3.21
C MET A 105 -4.60 27.89 -4.51
N PRO A 106 -3.59 27.46 -5.27
CA PRO A 106 -3.83 26.57 -6.40
C PRO A 106 -4.53 25.27 -5.93
N PRO A 107 -5.27 24.59 -6.83
CA PRO A 107 -5.89 23.33 -6.51
C PRO A 107 -4.83 22.26 -6.13
N ARG A 108 -5.25 21.25 -5.39
CA ARG A 108 -4.42 20.05 -5.19
C ARG A 108 -4.50 19.20 -6.44
N ILE A 109 -3.35 18.71 -6.89
CA ILE A 109 -3.23 17.99 -8.16
C ILE A 109 -2.68 16.60 -7.91
N ALA A 110 -3.34 15.60 -8.51
CA ALA A 110 -2.75 14.29 -8.76
C ALA A 110 -2.54 14.13 -10.26
N ALA A 111 -1.29 14.05 -10.68
CA ALA A 111 -0.90 13.94 -12.09
C ALA A 111 -0.65 12.47 -12.47
N ASN A 112 -1.12 12.07 -13.64
CA ASN A 112 -0.88 10.74 -14.19
C ASN A 112 0.40 10.75 -15.05
N PHE A 113 1.44 10.09 -14.56
CA PHE A 113 2.76 10.00 -15.19
C PHE A 113 2.92 8.84 -16.17
N GLY A 114 1.87 8.06 -16.39
CA GLY A 114 1.86 7.00 -17.38
C GLY A 114 1.41 5.64 -16.84
N PRO A 115 1.34 4.64 -17.71
CA PRO A 115 0.77 3.34 -17.37
C PRO A 115 1.64 2.51 -16.40
N GLU A 116 2.91 2.85 -16.24
CA GLU A 116 3.88 2.10 -15.43
C GLU A 116 4.00 2.65 -14.01
N THR A 117 3.79 3.96 -13.84
CA THR A 117 3.96 4.68 -12.57
C THR A 117 2.67 5.30 -12.02
N GLY A 118 1.59 5.32 -12.81
CA GLY A 118 0.27 5.78 -12.35
C GLY A 118 0.22 7.24 -11.94
N CYS A 119 -0.51 7.51 -10.86
CA CYS A 119 -0.79 8.86 -10.38
C CYS A 119 0.06 9.22 -9.15
N SER A 120 0.60 10.44 -9.14
CA SER A 120 1.31 11.01 -7.99
C SER A 120 0.71 12.35 -7.59
N VAL A 121 0.62 12.60 -6.28
CA VAL A 121 0.16 13.89 -5.75
C VAL A 121 1.30 14.90 -5.80
N LEU A 122 1.05 16.07 -6.37
CA LEU A 122 1.99 17.18 -6.36
C LEU A 122 2.02 17.87 -4.99
N PRO A 123 3.12 18.54 -4.62
CA PRO A 123 3.22 19.31 -3.38
C PRO A 123 2.09 20.33 -3.21
N ILE A 124 1.73 20.65 -1.97
CA ILE A 124 0.77 21.71 -1.67
C ILE A 124 1.31 23.04 -2.22
N GLY A 125 0.49 23.73 -3.03
CA GLY A 125 0.87 24.99 -3.66
C GLY A 125 1.56 24.84 -5.02
N ALA A 126 1.71 23.62 -5.54
CA ALA A 126 2.21 23.42 -6.90
C ALA A 126 1.28 24.12 -7.90
N PRO A 127 1.81 24.88 -8.88
CA PRO A 127 1.02 25.52 -9.92
C PRO A 127 0.35 24.46 -10.82
N GLU A 128 -0.82 24.77 -11.35
CA GLU A 128 -1.59 23.85 -12.20
C GLU A 128 -0.88 23.54 -13.53
N ASP A 129 -0.10 24.47 -14.05
CA ASP A 129 0.68 24.32 -15.29
C ASP A 129 1.89 23.38 -15.15
N THR A 130 2.33 23.05 -13.93
CA THR A 130 3.41 22.06 -13.70
C THR A 130 2.98 20.62 -13.99
N SER A 131 1.69 20.38 -14.16
CA SER A 131 1.15 19.09 -14.58
C SER A 131 1.27 18.84 -16.08
N ASN A 132 2.21 19.52 -16.80
CA ASN A 132 2.40 19.32 -18.22
C ASN A 132 2.70 17.84 -18.54
N PRO A 133 1.74 17.13 -19.14
CA PRO A 133 1.82 15.68 -19.34
C PRO A 133 2.88 15.27 -20.39
N GLU A 134 3.51 16.22 -21.05
CA GLU A 134 4.53 15.99 -22.07
C GLU A 134 5.97 15.97 -21.52
N GLN A 135 6.17 16.40 -20.27
CA GLN A 135 7.47 16.23 -19.61
C GLN A 135 7.45 14.91 -18.80
N PRO A 136 8.25 13.91 -19.22
CA PRO A 136 8.53 12.79 -18.33
C PRO A 136 9.16 13.34 -17.07
N LEU A 137 8.75 12.79 -15.88
CA LEU A 137 9.51 12.99 -14.66
C LEU A 137 10.98 12.73 -14.97
N PRO A 138 11.92 13.47 -14.39
CA PRO A 138 13.32 13.14 -14.53
C PRO A 138 13.54 11.76 -13.92
N VAL A 139 13.40 10.73 -14.74
CA VAL A 139 13.99 9.43 -14.45
C VAL A 139 15.47 9.72 -14.25
N ALA A 140 16.04 9.26 -13.14
CA ALA A 140 17.46 9.48 -12.86
C ALA A 140 18.26 9.21 -14.11
N ALA A 141 18.79 10.27 -14.72
CA ALA A 141 19.37 10.23 -16.04
C ALA A 141 20.58 9.26 -16.03
N GLY A 142 20.55 8.24 -16.84
CA GLY A 142 21.76 7.53 -17.18
C GLY A 142 21.75 6.01 -17.20
N VAL A 143 20.60 5.32 -17.15
CA VAL A 143 20.62 3.86 -17.28
C VAL A 143 19.64 3.41 -18.38
N GLU A 144 20.19 2.85 -19.46
CA GLU A 144 19.40 2.13 -20.45
C GLU A 144 18.80 0.86 -19.79
N PRO A 145 17.47 0.67 -19.80
CA PRO A 145 16.86 -0.53 -19.22
C PRO A 145 17.33 -1.76 -20.00
N LYS A 146 17.92 -2.72 -19.30
CA LYS A 146 18.26 -4.02 -19.86
C LYS A 146 16.96 -4.78 -20.08
N VAL A 147 16.50 -4.85 -21.32
CA VAL A 147 15.29 -5.58 -21.71
C VAL A 147 15.47 -7.05 -21.34
N LEU A 148 14.81 -7.49 -20.28
CA LEU A 148 14.64 -8.91 -19.99
C LEU A 148 13.69 -9.49 -21.06
N GLY A 149 14.08 -10.62 -21.64
CA GLY A 149 13.31 -11.26 -22.70
C GLY A 149 11.84 -11.43 -22.31
N THR A 150 10.95 -10.99 -23.19
CA THR A 150 9.49 -11.11 -23.08
C THR A 150 9.07 -12.57 -23.17
N GLY A 151 9.21 -13.29 -22.08
CA GLY A 151 8.53 -14.56 -21.89
C GLY A 151 7.09 -14.29 -21.51
N THR A 152 6.18 -14.33 -22.48
CA THR A 152 4.75 -14.29 -22.24
C THR A 152 4.37 -15.51 -21.38
N LEU A 153 4.07 -15.27 -20.11
CA LEU A 153 3.43 -16.26 -19.25
C LEU A 153 2.02 -16.51 -19.81
N SER A 154 1.83 -17.64 -20.47
CA SER A 154 0.49 -18.12 -20.78
C SER A 154 -0.17 -18.51 -19.46
N ALA A 155 -1.08 -17.67 -18.98
CA ALA A 155 -1.92 -18.00 -17.83
C ALA A 155 -2.63 -19.33 -18.10
N ALA A 156 -2.51 -20.26 -17.16
CA ALA A 156 -3.28 -21.50 -17.22
C ALA A 156 -4.77 -21.16 -17.38
N PRO A 157 -5.55 -21.91 -18.20
CA PRO A 157 -6.94 -21.57 -18.45
C PRO A 157 -7.76 -21.56 -17.15
N ARG A 158 -8.20 -20.38 -16.76
CA ARG A 158 -9.02 -20.14 -15.57
C ARG A 158 -10.44 -20.69 -15.85
N ARG A 159 -10.84 -21.77 -15.17
CA ARG A 159 -12.19 -22.34 -15.29
C ARG A 159 -13.09 -21.74 -14.21
N LYS A 160 -14.13 -21.00 -14.62
CA LYS A 160 -15.23 -20.59 -13.72
C LYS A 160 -16.06 -21.82 -13.32
N ALA A 161 -16.36 -21.97 -12.03
CA ALA A 161 -17.30 -22.98 -11.57
C ALA A 161 -18.71 -22.69 -12.09
N LYS A 162 -19.47 -23.71 -12.47
CA LYS A 162 -20.70 -23.59 -13.28
C LYS A 162 -22.00 -23.66 -12.47
N ALA A 163 -21.97 -23.93 -11.15
CA ALA A 163 -23.12 -24.03 -10.26
C ALA A 163 -22.78 -23.46 -8.87
N PRO A 164 -23.73 -22.84 -8.14
CA PRO A 164 -23.53 -22.40 -6.78
C PRO A 164 -23.05 -23.55 -5.90
N ASN A 165 -21.89 -23.34 -5.23
CA ASN A 165 -21.28 -24.34 -4.37
C ASN A 165 -21.11 -23.80 -2.94
N ALA A 166 -20.45 -24.53 -2.04
CA ALA A 166 -20.24 -24.11 -0.68
C ALA A 166 -19.44 -22.80 -0.60
N LEU A 167 -18.46 -22.62 -1.51
CA LEU A 167 -17.62 -21.41 -1.56
C LEU A 167 -18.41 -20.18 -2.01
N ASP A 168 -19.40 -20.32 -2.92
CA ASP A 168 -20.27 -19.19 -3.30
C ASP A 168 -21.02 -18.63 -2.10
N ARG A 169 -21.51 -19.50 -1.18
CA ARG A 169 -22.18 -19.05 0.05
C ARG A 169 -21.26 -18.28 0.99
N VAL A 170 -20.00 -18.68 1.07
CA VAL A 170 -18.99 -17.96 1.85
C VAL A 170 -18.72 -16.57 1.23
N PHE A 171 -18.63 -16.49 -0.09
CA PHE A 171 -18.45 -15.24 -0.82
C PHE A 171 -19.65 -14.31 -0.65
N ASP A 172 -20.87 -14.83 -0.78
CA ASP A 172 -22.11 -14.07 -0.56
C ASP A 172 -22.17 -13.51 0.86
N SER A 173 -21.76 -14.32 1.87
CA SER A 173 -21.67 -13.88 3.27
C SER A 173 -20.65 -12.74 3.46
N ALA A 174 -19.51 -12.81 2.78
CA ALA A 174 -18.50 -11.75 2.83
C ALA A 174 -18.99 -10.46 2.15
N LEU A 175 -19.64 -10.58 0.99
CA LEU A 175 -20.25 -9.43 0.28
C LEU A 175 -21.40 -8.81 1.07
N ALA A 176 -22.13 -9.60 1.86
CA ALA A 176 -23.21 -9.14 2.75
C ALA A 176 -22.70 -8.54 4.09
N GLY A 177 -21.39 -8.53 4.35
CA GLY A 177 -20.79 -7.96 5.57
C GLY A 177 -20.90 -8.86 6.80
N HIS A 178 -21.14 -10.16 6.67
CA HIS A 178 -21.32 -11.07 7.82
C HIS A 178 -20.01 -11.38 8.59
N TYR A 179 -18.85 -11.01 8.05
CA TYR A 179 -17.55 -11.14 8.74
C TYR A 179 -17.10 -9.87 9.46
N GLY A 180 -17.99 -8.92 9.69
CA GLY A 180 -17.72 -7.71 10.45
C GLY A 180 -18.74 -6.62 10.17
N GLU A 181 -19.28 -6.03 11.24
CA GLU A 181 -20.28 -4.97 11.11
C GLU A 181 -19.71 -3.78 10.34
N GLY A 182 -20.47 -3.27 9.38
CA GLY A 182 -20.08 -2.13 8.55
C GLY A 182 -19.00 -2.41 7.51
N THR A 183 -18.49 -3.64 7.40
CA THR A 183 -17.50 -3.97 6.39
C THR A 183 -18.09 -3.96 4.97
N ARG A 184 -17.27 -3.56 3.99
CA ARG A 184 -17.67 -3.34 2.60
C ARG A 184 -16.76 -4.13 1.67
N THR A 185 -17.08 -5.40 1.45
CA THR A 185 -16.33 -6.29 0.55
C THR A 185 -16.61 -5.91 -0.90
N THR A 186 -15.57 -5.72 -1.69
CA THR A 186 -15.64 -5.41 -3.13
C THR A 186 -15.29 -6.59 -4.01
N ALA A 187 -14.40 -7.48 -3.54
CA ALA A 187 -14.11 -8.74 -4.22
C ALA A 187 -13.67 -9.82 -3.23
N THR A 188 -14.00 -11.06 -3.55
CA THR A 188 -13.43 -12.28 -2.95
C THR A 188 -12.90 -13.17 -4.07
N LEU A 189 -11.75 -13.77 -3.85
CA LEU A 189 -11.15 -14.72 -4.79
C LEU A 189 -10.44 -15.82 -4.00
N VAL A 190 -10.61 -17.06 -4.45
CA VAL A 190 -9.86 -18.21 -3.91
C VAL A 190 -9.24 -18.97 -5.07
N ARG A 191 -7.96 -19.27 -4.93
CA ARG A 191 -7.20 -20.12 -5.85
C ARG A 191 -6.69 -21.33 -5.11
N PHE A 192 -6.91 -22.54 -5.66
CA PHE A 192 -6.55 -23.79 -5.01
C PHE A 192 -6.32 -24.91 -6.04
N GLN A 193 -5.55 -25.93 -5.66
CA GLN A 193 -5.40 -27.14 -6.44
C GLN A 193 -6.60 -28.06 -6.25
N ARG A 194 -7.08 -28.66 -7.34
CA ARG A 194 -8.14 -29.66 -7.30
C ARG A 194 -7.71 -30.92 -8.03
N SER A 195 -7.82 -32.07 -7.34
CA SER A 195 -7.52 -33.36 -7.91
C SER A 195 -8.24 -33.59 -9.26
N GLY A 196 -7.48 -33.93 -10.30
CA GLY A 196 -7.98 -34.17 -11.67
C GLY A 196 -8.40 -32.92 -12.47
N SER A 197 -8.35 -31.72 -11.90
CA SER A 197 -8.74 -30.46 -12.58
C SER A 197 -7.61 -29.44 -12.65
N GLY A 198 -6.51 -29.64 -11.92
CA GLY A 198 -5.41 -28.67 -11.80
C GLY A 198 -5.78 -27.45 -10.96
N LEU A 199 -5.15 -26.33 -11.26
CA LEU A 199 -5.37 -25.05 -10.57
C LEU A 199 -6.76 -24.49 -10.91
N VAL A 200 -7.53 -24.17 -9.88
CA VAL A 200 -8.89 -23.61 -9.96
C VAL A 200 -8.88 -22.24 -9.32
N GLU A 201 -9.52 -21.29 -9.97
CA GLU A 201 -9.78 -19.95 -9.42
C GLU A 201 -11.29 -19.69 -9.42
N GLN A 202 -11.82 -19.25 -8.28
CA GLN A 202 -13.20 -18.83 -8.12
C GLN A 202 -13.26 -17.46 -7.48
N SER A 203 -14.09 -16.58 -8.01
CA SER A 203 -14.18 -15.18 -7.56
C SER A 203 -15.61 -14.66 -7.57
N SER A 204 -15.88 -13.67 -6.73
CA SER A 204 -17.12 -12.90 -6.71
C SER A 204 -16.82 -11.43 -6.48
N TYR A 205 -17.61 -10.54 -7.07
CA TYR A 205 -17.38 -9.10 -7.07
C TYR A 205 -18.67 -8.34 -6.69
N ALA A 206 -18.53 -7.26 -5.95
CA ALA A 206 -19.61 -6.30 -5.71
C ALA A 206 -19.94 -5.55 -6.99
N ALA A 207 -21.13 -4.97 -7.04
CA ALA A 207 -21.56 -4.14 -8.16
C ALA A 207 -20.58 -2.98 -8.42
N GLY A 208 -20.16 -2.79 -9.67
CA GLY A 208 -19.19 -1.78 -10.08
C GLY A 208 -17.71 -2.26 -10.01
N PHE A 209 -17.46 -3.49 -9.55
CA PHE A 209 -16.15 -4.13 -9.56
C PHE A 209 -16.14 -5.38 -10.45
N GLY A 210 -14.96 -5.78 -10.88
CA GLY A 210 -14.77 -6.95 -11.74
C GLY A 210 -13.32 -7.39 -11.83
N GLU A 211 -13.07 -8.42 -12.62
CA GLU A 211 -11.74 -9.07 -12.75
C GLU A 211 -10.62 -8.08 -13.11
N LYS A 212 -10.93 -7.05 -13.91
CA LYS A 212 -9.97 -6.05 -14.39
C LYS A 212 -10.01 -4.73 -13.61
N THR A 213 -10.77 -4.67 -12.51
CA THR A 213 -10.86 -3.46 -11.70
C THR A 213 -9.77 -3.46 -10.64
N PRO A 214 -8.71 -2.66 -10.78
CA PRO A 214 -7.69 -2.54 -9.76
C PRO A 214 -8.20 -1.68 -8.62
N GLN A 215 -7.75 -2.01 -7.42
CA GLN A 215 -8.00 -1.23 -6.21
C GLN A 215 -6.68 -0.95 -5.51
N ARG A 216 -6.61 0.14 -4.77
CA ARG A 216 -5.44 0.44 -3.94
C ARG A 216 -5.23 -0.69 -2.93
N THR A 217 -4.03 -1.21 -2.87
CA THR A 217 -3.70 -2.37 -2.02
C THR A 217 -3.42 -2.00 -0.58
N TRP A 218 -3.22 -0.69 -0.31
CA TRP A 218 -2.77 -0.22 0.98
C TRP A 218 -1.54 -1.03 1.45
N SER A 219 -1.50 -1.44 2.71
CA SER A 219 -0.30 -2.09 3.26
C SER A 219 0.01 -3.48 2.72
N VAL A 220 -0.83 -4.09 1.88
CA VAL A 220 -0.43 -5.27 1.08
C VAL A 220 0.80 -4.94 0.22
N ALA A 221 0.96 -3.67 -0.18
CA ALA A 221 2.16 -3.17 -0.86
C ALA A 221 3.47 -3.47 -0.12
N LYS A 222 3.45 -3.57 1.22
CA LYS A 222 4.65 -3.92 2.02
C LYS A 222 5.14 -5.33 1.75
N SER A 223 4.21 -6.26 1.55
CA SER A 223 4.56 -7.64 1.19
C SER A 223 5.06 -7.73 -0.25
N LEU A 224 4.50 -6.93 -1.16
CA LEU A 224 5.03 -6.78 -2.52
C LEU A 224 6.45 -6.19 -2.50
N ALA A 225 6.70 -5.18 -1.66
CA ALA A 225 8.04 -4.60 -1.47
C ALA A 225 9.03 -5.63 -0.92
N ALA A 226 8.62 -6.43 0.08
CA ALA A 226 9.45 -7.52 0.60
C ALA A 226 9.79 -8.55 -0.49
N THR A 227 8.86 -8.82 -1.41
CA THR A 227 9.09 -9.74 -2.53
C THR A 227 10.10 -9.18 -3.55
N LEU A 228 10.02 -7.88 -3.86
CA LEU A 228 11.04 -7.20 -4.69
C LEU A 228 12.43 -7.25 -4.04
N ILE A 229 12.50 -7.06 -2.71
CA ILE A 229 13.76 -7.20 -1.97
C ILE A 229 14.27 -8.66 -2.07
N GLY A 230 13.38 -9.64 -1.97
CA GLY A 230 13.72 -11.05 -2.20
C GLY A 230 14.31 -11.31 -3.58
N ALA A 231 13.75 -10.67 -4.61
CA ALA A 231 14.28 -10.78 -5.97
C ALA A 231 15.67 -10.12 -6.11
N ALA A 232 15.89 -8.98 -5.46
CA ALA A 232 17.20 -8.34 -5.42
C ALA A 232 18.24 -9.21 -4.68
N VAL A 233 17.84 -9.87 -3.59
CA VAL A 233 18.70 -10.83 -2.87
C VAL A 233 19.00 -12.05 -3.75
N HIS A 234 17.99 -12.58 -4.45
CA HIS A 234 18.18 -13.72 -5.35
C HIS A 234 19.15 -13.40 -6.50
N SER A 235 19.12 -12.17 -7.02
CA SER A 235 20.03 -11.73 -8.07
C SER A 235 21.47 -11.45 -7.57
N GLY A 236 21.70 -11.51 -6.25
CA GLY A 236 23.00 -11.23 -5.63
C GLY A 236 23.34 -9.74 -5.49
N GLU A 237 22.36 -8.85 -5.72
CA GLU A 237 22.57 -7.40 -5.67
C GLU A 237 22.38 -6.81 -4.26
N ALA A 238 21.83 -7.59 -3.33
CA ALA A 238 21.64 -7.20 -1.93
C ALA A 238 21.69 -8.41 -1.00
N THR A 239 21.91 -8.16 0.28
CA THR A 239 21.63 -9.11 1.36
C THR A 239 20.74 -8.44 2.41
N VAL A 240 19.91 -9.21 3.11
CA VAL A 240 19.04 -8.64 4.17
C VAL A 240 19.86 -8.09 5.35
N ALA A 241 21.10 -8.53 5.50
CA ALA A 241 22.03 -8.06 6.53
C ALA A 241 22.73 -6.75 6.16
N ASP A 242 22.61 -6.29 4.92
CA ASP A 242 23.25 -5.06 4.49
C ASP A 242 22.71 -3.85 5.24
N PRO A 243 23.58 -2.98 5.77
CA PRO A 243 23.17 -1.70 6.31
C PRO A 243 22.55 -0.82 5.21
N ILE A 244 21.48 -0.12 5.53
CA ILE A 244 20.88 0.83 4.60
C ILE A 244 21.66 2.14 4.70
N ALA A 245 22.48 2.41 3.68
CA ALA A 245 23.30 3.61 3.61
C ALA A 245 22.66 4.68 2.75
N LEU A 246 22.24 5.80 3.36
CA LEU A 246 21.76 6.96 2.64
C LEU A 246 22.84 8.06 2.66
N ASN A 247 23.15 8.62 1.50
CA ASN A 247 24.26 9.59 1.36
C ASN A 247 24.16 10.76 2.34
N TYR A 248 22.95 11.22 2.63
CA TYR A 248 22.72 12.33 3.56
C TYR A 248 22.79 11.92 5.05
N TRP A 249 22.79 10.63 5.39
CA TRP A 249 23.10 10.15 6.75
C TRP A 249 24.61 10.15 7.00
N THR A 250 25.42 9.99 5.96
CA THR A 250 26.88 10.01 6.06
C THR A 250 27.45 11.41 6.27
N ALA A 251 26.68 12.48 6.04
CA ALA A 251 27.09 13.85 6.32
C ALA A 251 27.40 14.08 7.81
N GLY A 252 26.84 13.26 8.72
CA GLY A 252 27.19 13.22 10.15
C GLY A 252 28.39 12.32 10.47
N GLY A 253 29.05 11.72 9.46
CA GLY A 253 30.18 10.81 9.62
C GLY A 253 29.75 9.43 10.17
N ALA A 254 30.75 8.63 10.60
CA ALA A 254 30.56 7.27 11.14
C ALA A 254 29.72 7.20 12.44
N THR A 255 29.27 8.34 12.97
CA THR A 255 28.52 8.45 14.22
C THR A 255 27.02 8.48 14.05
N ASP A 256 26.47 8.50 12.81
CA ASP A 256 25.01 8.47 12.62
C ASP A 256 24.47 7.07 13.01
N PRO A 257 23.62 6.98 14.06
CA PRO A 257 23.12 5.70 14.56
C PRO A 257 22.23 4.97 13.56
N ARG A 258 21.66 5.67 12.56
CA ARG A 258 20.81 5.09 11.50
C ARG A 258 21.60 4.16 10.58
N ASN A 259 22.92 4.32 10.48
CA ASN A 259 23.80 3.43 9.69
C ASN A 259 23.86 1.98 10.22
N ALA A 260 23.34 1.72 11.42
CA ALA A 260 23.21 0.37 11.96
C ALA A 260 21.90 -0.33 11.54
N ILE A 261 20.98 0.36 10.85
CA ILE A 261 19.71 -0.22 10.40
C ILE A 261 19.98 -1.04 9.15
N THR A 262 19.64 -2.33 9.19
CA THR A 262 19.73 -3.23 8.04
C THR A 262 18.39 -3.37 7.32
N ILE A 263 18.41 -3.96 6.12
CA ILE A 263 17.20 -4.32 5.38
C ILE A 263 16.32 -5.27 6.23
N ASP A 264 16.92 -6.25 6.93
CA ASP A 264 16.19 -7.15 7.84
C ASP A 264 15.47 -6.40 8.96
N HIS A 265 16.13 -5.47 9.63
CA HIS A 265 15.51 -4.66 10.67
C HIS A 265 14.27 -3.89 10.14
N ALA A 266 14.38 -3.33 8.95
CA ALA A 266 13.29 -2.58 8.33
C ALA A 266 12.14 -3.49 7.86
N LEU A 267 12.44 -4.65 7.25
CA LEU A 267 11.42 -5.64 6.86
C LEU A 267 10.65 -6.21 8.05
N ARG A 268 11.29 -6.33 9.22
CA ARG A 268 10.68 -6.81 10.46
C ARG A 268 10.00 -5.73 11.29
N MET A 269 9.88 -4.49 10.75
CA MET A 269 9.29 -3.37 11.49
C MET A 269 10.01 -3.07 12.81
N ALA A 270 11.33 -3.17 12.81
CA ALA A 270 12.19 -3.05 13.98
C ALA A 270 13.39 -2.13 13.75
N SER A 271 13.24 -1.09 12.92
CA SER A 271 14.32 -0.10 12.70
C SER A 271 14.70 0.71 13.95
N GLY A 272 13.83 0.75 14.96
CA GLY A 272 14.02 1.53 16.18
C GLY A 272 13.79 3.03 16.01
N ARG A 273 13.34 3.51 14.85
CA ARG A 273 13.13 4.93 14.56
C ARG A 273 11.83 5.47 15.14
N TYR A 274 11.84 6.76 15.49
CA TYR A 274 10.65 7.54 15.85
C TYR A 274 9.93 7.98 14.56
N SER A 275 9.09 7.14 14.00
CA SER A 275 8.36 7.42 12.78
C SER A 275 6.93 6.86 12.85
N ASP A 276 6.00 7.36 12.01
CA ASP A 276 4.58 6.95 11.98
C ASP A 276 3.86 7.00 13.33
N THR A 277 4.27 7.91 14.22
CA THR A 277 3.56 8.22 15.45
C THR A 277 2.45 9.24 15.21
N PRO A 278 1.48 9.40 16.12
CA PRO A 278 0.59 10.55 16.07
C PRO A 278 1.40 11.86 15.99
N GLY A 279 1.09 12.68 14.97
CA GLY A 279 1.80 13.93 14.70
C GLY A 279 2.94 13.85 13.68
N ASN A 280 3.40 12.66 13.30
CA ASN A 280 4.39 12.48 12.22
C ASN A 280 4.04 11.33 11.26
N ARG A 281 2.75 11.14 10.99
CA ARG A 281 2.25 10.13 10.07
C ARG A 281 2.72 10.39 8.63
N THR A 282 2.69 9.33 7.81
CA THR A 282 3.01 9.39 6.37
C THR A 282 1.97 10.15 5.54
N ASP A 283 0.97 10.79 6.13
CA ASP A 283 -0.08 11.54 5.41
C ASP A 283 0.51 12.66 4.54
N ALA A 284 1.60 13.30 4.99
CA ALA A 284 2.32 14.29 4.20
C ALA A 284 2.86 13.72 2.87
N LEU A 285 3.30 12.45 2.88
CA LEU A 285 3.71 11.73 1.67
C LEU A 285 2.50 11.26 0.87
N TYR A 286 1.54 10.56 1.51
CA TYR A 286 0.45 9.90 0.80
C TYR A 286 -0.54 10.88 0.17
N PHE A 287 -0.77 12.02 0.82
CA PHE A 287 -1.80 12.98 0.44
C PHE A 287 -1.26 14.42 0.32
N GLY A 288 -0.13 14.69 0.97
CA GLY A 288 0.48 16.01 0.99
C GLY A 288 1.38 16.31 -0.22
N GLY A 289 1.84 15.29 -0.94
CA GLY A 289 2.76 15.44 -2.06
C GLY A 289 4.21 15.70 -1.66
N SER A 290 4.57 15.41 -0.39
CA SER A 290 5.97 15.33 0.03
C SER A 290 6.64 14.10 -0.57
N THR A 291 7.97 14.11 -0.67
CA THR A 291 8.75 12.96 -1.12
C THR A 291 9.05 11.97 0.00
N ILE A 292 9.45 10.76 -0.36
CA ILE A 292 9.91 9.73 0.60
C ILE A 292 11.09 10.24 1.41
N ASP A 293 12.04 10.93 0.77
CA ASP A 293 13.22 11.46 1.44
C ASP A 293 12.87 12.54 2.48
N GLU A 294 11.90 13.42 2.18
CA GLU A 294 11.45 14.47 3.10
C GLU A 294 10.68 13.89 4.30
N THR A 295 9.84 12.89 4.09
CA THR A 295 8.88 12.43 5.10
C THR A 295 9.35 11.18 5.85
N ALA A 296 9.94 10.20 5.16
CA ALA A 296 10.14 8.87 5.73
C ALA A 296 11.56 8.60 6.24
N MET A 297 12.57 9.36 5.80
CA MET A 297 13.97 8.99 6.03
C MET A 297 14.63 9.65 7.24
N ASN A 298 14.23 10.87 7.64
CA ASN A 298 14.97 11.70 8.60
C ASN A 298 14.48 11.62 10.05
N TRP A 299 14.16 10.43 10.53
CA TRP A 299 13.69 10.21 11.89
C TRP A 299 14.80 9.69 12.81
N PRO A 300 14.86 10.17 14.09
CA PRO A 300 15.86 9.71 15.05
C PRO A 300 15.65 8.26 15.47
N VAL A 301 16.71 7.57 15.81
CA VAL A 301 16.68 6.23 16.40
C VAL A 301 16.48 6.36 17.92
N LEU A 302 15.41 5.78 18.44
CA LEU A 302 15.06 5.78 19.87
C LEU A 302 15.33 4.44 20.55
N HIS A 303 15.41 3.36 19.78
CA HIS A 303 15.71 2.01 20.24
C HIS A 303 16.81 1.42 19.36
N ALA A 304 17.62 0.54 19.91
CA ALA A 304 18.58 -0.20 19.11
C ALA A 304 17.84 -0.96 17.99
N PRO A 305 18.29 -0.91 16.72
CA PRO A 305 17.68 -1.66 15.64
C PRO A 305 17.53 -3.15 15.99
N GLY A 306 16.40 -3.75 15.63
CA GLY A 306 16.09 -5.15 15.92
C GLY A 306 15.53 -5.44 17.31
N THR A 307 15.33 -4.45 18.20
CA THR A 307 14.95 -4.70 19.60
C THR A 307 13.47 -4.44 19.91
N VAL A 308 12.77 -3.60 19.15
CA VAL A 308 11.36 -3.22 19.40
C VAL A 308 10.58 -3.30 18.09
N PHE A 309 9.50 -4.09 18.10
CA PHE A 309 8.54 -4.10 16.98
C PHE A 309 7.70 -2.82 16.99
N ARG A 310 7.60 -2.21 15.85
CA ARG A 310 6.69 -1.10 15.65
C ARG A 310 6.28 -1.01 14.18
N TYR A 311 5.04 -1.36 13.89
CA TYR A 311 4.53 -1.30 12.51
C TYR A 311 4.59 0.12 11.96
N ALA A 312 5.38 0.31 10.89
CA ALA A 312 5.66 1.62 10.32
C ALA A 312 5.74 1.57 8.79
N ASN A 313 5.04 2.50 8.11
CA ASN A 313 5.16 2.68 6.67
C ASN A 313 6.59 3.06 6.27
N ASN A 314 7.22 3.90 7.10
CA ASN A 314 8.55 4.41 6.88
C ASN A 314 9.63 3.33 6.90
N ASP A 315 9.40 2.21 7.58
CA ASP A 315 10.36 1.09 7.58
C ASP A 315 10.36 0.33 6.25
N THR A 316 9.18 0.11 5.65
CA THR A 316 9.12 -0.47 4.29
C THR A 316 9.79 0.42 3.25
N LEU A 317 9.53 1.74 3.32
CA LEU A 317 10.15 2.70 2.40
C LEU A 317 11.67 2.75 2.57
N LEU A 318 12.14 2.63 3.81
CA LEU A 318 13.58 2.54 4.10
C LEU A 318 14.19 1.24 3.55
N ALA A 319 13.51 0.10 3.71
CA ALA A 319 13.99 -1.18 3.16
C ALA A 319 14.17 -1.10 1.64
N LEU A 320 13.22 -0.46 0.92
CA LEU A 320 13.34 -0.24 -0.53
C LEU A 320 14.50 0.66 -0.92
N LYS A 321 14.84 1.66 -0.09
CA LYS A 321 16.06 2.45 -0.33
C LYS A 321 17.33 1.60 -0.30
N GLY A 322 17.34 0.50 0.44
CA GLY A 322 18.45 -0.47 0.45
C GLY A 322 18.69 -1.18 -0.89
N ILE A 323 17.66 -1.22 -1.76
CA ILE A 323 17.74 -1.82 -3.10
C ILE A 323 17.47 -0.80 -4.23
N SER A 324 17.58 0.50 -3.95
CA SER A 324 17.22 1.56 -4.91
C SER A 324 18.00 1.48 -6.23
N GLN A 325 19.27 1.09 -6.18
CA GLN A 325 20.09 0.88 -7.37
C GLN A 325 19.52 -0.27 -8.22
N TRP A 326 19.14 -1.40 -7.61
CA TRP A 326 18.54 -2.52 -8.29
C TRP A 326 17.20 -2.12 -8.92
N LEU A 327 16.34 -1.37 -8.21
CA LEU A 327 15.05 -0.90 -8.70
C LEU A 327 15.18 0.03 -9.92
N SER A 328 16.28 0.74 -10.07
CA SER A 328 16.51 1.58 -11.26
C SER A 328 16.77 0.76 -12.53
N PHE A 329 17.22 -0.50 -12.40
CA PHE A 329 17.42 -1.43 -13.51
C PHE A 329 16.23 -2.37 -13.71
N TYR A 330 15.55 -2.73 -12.63
CA TYR A 330 14.42 -3.67 -12.59
C TYR A 330 13.24 -3.04 -11.85
N PRO A 331 12.54 -2.09 -12.51
CA PRO A 331 11.41 -1.42 -11.89
C PRO A 331 10.25 -2.39 -11.62
N PRO A 332 9.35 -2.06 -10.67
CA PRO A 332 8.27 -2.94 -10.23
C PRO A 332 7.35 -3.43 -11.34
N ASP A 333 7.09 -2.64 -12.37
CA ASP A 333 6.25 -3.02 -13.51
C ASP A 333 6.82 -4.23 -14.27
N GLN A 334 8.15 -4.29 -14.49
CA GLN A 334 8.81 -5.44 -15.12
C GLN A 334 8.73 -6.68 -14.22
N PHE A 335 8.89 -6.51 -12.92
CA PHE A 335 8.76 -7.61 -11.96
C PHE A 335 7.32 -8.12 -11.93
N PHE A 336 6.33 -7.24 -11.87
CA PHE A 336 4.92 -7.62 -11.89
C PHE A 336 4.54 -8.32 -13.20
N ALA A 337 4.99 -7.83 -14.33
CA ALA A 337 4.78 -8.48 -15.63
C ALA A 337 5.34 -9.91 -15.65
N LYS A 338 6.52 -10.12 -15.04
CA LYS A 338 7.14 -11.45 -14.92
C LYS A 338 6.32 -12.42 -14.05
N LEU A 339 5.61 -11.90 -13.04
CA LEU A 339 4.68 -12.67 -12.20
C LEU A 339 3.32 -12.94 -12.88
N GLY A 340 3.03 -12.32 -14.02
CA GLY A 340 1.70 -12.34 -14.65
C GLY A 340 0.74 -11.29 -14.06
N MET A 341 1.21 -10.39 -13.19
CA MET A 341 0.44 -9.31 -12.55
C MET A 341 0.36 -8.09 -13.49
N ALA A 342 -0.17 -8.27 -14.69
CA ALA A 342 -0.16 -7.25 -15.75
C ALA A 342 -1.05 -6.03 -15.46
N GLU A 343 -2.03 -6.20 -14.58
CA GLU A 343 -2.95 -5.14 -14.16
C GLU A 343 -2.48 -4.41 -12.88
N THR A 344 -1.24 -4.65 -12.41
CA THR A 344 -0.69 -4.04 -11.21
C THR A 344 0.21 -2.84 -11.53
N VAL A 345 0.06 -1.76 -10.77
CA VAL A 345 0.85 -0.53 -10.89
C VAL A 345 1.35 -0.10 -9.51
N ALA A 346 2.65 0.15 -9.39
CA ALA A 346 3.24 0.80 -8.22
C ALA A 346 3.41 2.30 -8.51
N GLU A 347 2.74 3.14 -7.72
CA GLU A 347 2.83 4.59 -7.84
C GLU A 347 4.06 5.13 -7.12
N THR A 348 4.57 6.26 -7.63
CA THR A 348 5.76 6.92 -7.11
C THR A 348 5.42 8.25 -6.43
N ASP A 349 6.36 8.80 -5.67
CA ASP A 349 6.37 10.21 -5.36
C ASP A 349 6.84 11.04 -6.58
N ILE A 350 6.87 12.36 -6.44
CA ILE A 350 7.26 13.27 -7.53
C ILE A 350 8.74 13.16 -7.95
N ARG A 351 9.57 12.41 -7.22
CA ARG A 351 10.97 12.12 -7.58
C ARG A 351 11.15 10.75 -8.23
N GLY A 352 10.07 9.98 -8.37
CA GLY A 352 10.09 8.65 -8.94
C GLY A 352 10.42 7.54 -7.94
N ASP A 353 10.47 7.83 -6.64
CA ASP A 353 10.62 6.82 -5.60
C ASP A 353 9.28 6.10 -5.37
N TYR A 354 9.28 4.76 -5.39
CA TYR A 354 8.07 3.94 -5.25
C TYR A 354 7.48 3.96 -3.84
N VAL A 355 6.22 4.40 -3.70
CA VAL A 355 5.52 4.49 -2.40
C VAL A 355 4.91 3.14 -2.03
N MET A 356 5.71 2.08 -2.04
CA MET A 356 5.25 0.70 -1.83
C MET A 356 5.00 0.33 -0.36
N SER A 357 4.82 1.28 0.50
CA SER A 357 4.19 1.04 1.79
C SER A 357 2.65 1.05 1.70
N SER A 358 2.07 1.58 0.59
CA SER A 358 0.63 1.77 0.44
C SER A 358 0.14 1.97 -1.00
N GLN A 359 0.91 2.61 -1.90
CA GLN A 359 0.40 3.10 -3.18
C GLN A 359 0.70 2.11 -4.32
N VAL A 360 0.11 0.92 -4.24
CA VAL A 360 0.08 -0.05 -5.32
C VAL A 360 -1.39 -0.32 -5.66
N TRP A 361 -1.72 -0.28 -6.93
CA TRP A 361 -3.03 -0.65 -7.47
C TRP A 361 -2.94 -2.04 -8.09
N SER A 362 -3.85 -2.93 -7.73
CA SER A 362 -3.82 -4.30 -8.22
C SER A 362 -5.22 -4.92 -8.27
N THR A 363 -5.43 -5.87 -9.15
CA THR A 363 -6.65 -6.69 -9.20
C THR A 363 -6.61 -7.81 -8.16
N ALA A 364 -7.75 -8.41 -7.89
CA ALA A 364 -7.80 -9.59 -7.01
C ALA A 364 -7.03 -10.77 -7.60
N SER A 365 -7.06 -10.91 -8.92
CA SER A 365 -6.38 -11.99 -9.63
C SER A 365 -4.85 -11.82 -9.61
N ASP A 366 -4.34 -10.60 -9.85
CA ASP A 366 -2.90 -10.33 -9.74
C ASP A 366 -2.39 -10.60 -8.33
N LEU A 367 -3.17 -10.22 -7.31
CA LEU A 367 -2.82 -10.56 -5.92
C LEU A 367 -2.85 -12.07 -5.64
N ALA A 368 -3.67 -12.84 -6.37
CA ALA A 368 -3.60 -14.30 -6.28
C ALA A 368 -2.37 -14.87 -7.00
N ASP A 369 -1.91 -14.25 -8.10
CA ASP A 369 -0.63 -14.60 -8.73
C ASP A 369 0.56 -14.33 -7.79
N PHE A 370 0.51 -13.19 -7.07
CA PHE A 370 1.45 -12.89 -5.99
C PHE A 370 1.48 -13.97 -4.90
N GLY A 371 0.31 -14.38 -4.40
CA GLY A 371 0.19 -15.45 -3.40
C GLY A 371 0.69 -16.81 -3.93
N GLN A 372 0.43 -17.11 -5.19
CA GLN A 372 0.86 -18.35 -5.84
C GLN A 372 2.39 -18.46 -5.95
N LEU A 373 3.10 -17.34 -6.12
CA LEU A 373 4.56 -17.34 -6.11
C LEU A 373 5.12 -17.95 -4.82
N TYR A 374 4.51 -17.65 -3.67
CA TYR A 374 4.91 -18.19 -2.37
C TYR A 374 4.52 -19.66 -2.19
N LEU A 375 3.36 -20.09 -2.70
CA LEU A 375 3.01 -21.52 -2.73
C LEU A 375 3.98 -22.32 -3.60
N ASN A 376 4.52 -21.70 -4.64
CA ASN A 376 5.52 -22.30 -5.53
C ASN A 376 6.97 -22.06 -5.03
N ASP A 377 7.16 -21.65 -3.79
CA ASP A 377 8.47 -21.41 -3.19
C ASP A 377 9.40 -20.51 -4.04
N GLY A 378 8.85 -19.41 -4.56
CA GLY A 378 9.61 -18.43 -5.34
C GLY A 378 9.94 -18.86 -6.78
N VAL A 379 9.31 -19.93 -7.28
CA VAL A 379 9.51 -20.44 -8.64
C VAL A 379 8.31 -20.09 -9.53
N LEU A 380 8.58 -19.51 -10.69
CA LEU A 380 7.57 -19.20 -11.70
C LEU A 380 7.04 -20.47 -12.38
N PRO A 381 5.86 -20.42 -13.01
CA PRO A 381 5.35 -21.54 -13.84
C PRO A 381 6.30 -21.97 -14.98
N SER A 382 7.19 -21.07 -15.42
CA SER A 382 8.25 -21.40 -16.39
C SER A 382 9.35 -22.31 -15.84
N GLY A 383 9.40 -22.54 -14.53
CA GLY A 383 10.50 -23.22 -13.83
C GLY A 383 11.64 -22.27 -13.40
N GLU A 384 11.57 -20.99 -13.72
CA GLU A 384 12.55 -20.00 -13.29
C GLU A 384 12.34 -19.65 -11.81
N ARG A 385 13.39 -19.78 -10.99
CA ARG A 385 13.41 -19.29 -9.61
C ARG A 385 13.71 -17.79 -9.61
N ILE A 386 12.94 -17.01 -8.87
CA ILE A 386 13.13 -15.54 -8.75
C ILE A 386 13.25 -15.06 -7.31
N LEU A 387 13.06 -15.96 -6.33
CA LEU A 387 13.31 -15.70 -4.91
C LEU A 387 14.32 -16.72 -4.37
N PRO A 388 15.09 -16.40 -3.32
CA PRO A 388 15.96 -17.38 -2.65
C PRO A 388 15.16 -18.61 -2.19
N GLU A 389 15.78 -19.79 -2.13
CA GLU A 389 15.12 -21.04 -1.73
C GLU A 389 14.52 -21.00 -0.32
N ASP A 390 15.07 -20.21 0.57
CA ASP A 390 14.57 -20.05 1.95
C ASP A 390 13.71 -18.80 2.15
N TRP A 391 13.42 -18.05 1.07
CA TRP A 391 12.71 -16.75 1.19
C TRP A 391 11.31 -16.88 1.76
N THR A 392 10.55 -17.89 1.35
CA THR A 392 9.22 -18.18 1.90
C THR A 392 9.30 -18.43 3.41
N THR A 393 10.26 -19.23 3.85
CA THR A 393 10.50 -19.48 5.28
C THR A 393 10.94 -18.20 6.00
N TYR A 394 11.83 -17.41 5.41
CA TYR A 394 12.30 -16.15 5.97
C TYR A 394 11.17 -15.16 6.24
N VAL A 395 10.24 -14.98 5.30
CA VAL A 395 9.14 -14.03 5.46
C VAL A 395 8.01 -14.54 6.35
N SER A 396 7.83 -15.86 6.46
CA SER A 396 6.73 -16.48 7.21
C SER A 396 7.12 -16.98 8.61
N THR A 397 8.38 -16.82 9.02
CA THR A 397 8.85 -17.23 10.35
C THR A 397 8.85 -16.04 11.32
N PRO A 398 8.23 -16.19 12.51
CA PRO A 398 8.31 -15.15 13.55
C PRO A 398 9.75 -15.06 14.06
N SER A 399 10.38 -13.91 13.88
CA SER A 399 11.73 -13.65 14.35
C SER A 399 11.89 -12.18 14.75
N GLY A 400 12.81 -11.91 15.66
CA GLY A 400 12.93 -10.59 16.27
C GLY A 400 11.72 -10.26 17.19
N PRO A 401 11.55 -8.98 17.55
CA PRO A 401 10.45 -8.52 18.37
C PRO A 401 9.11 -8.72 17.65
N GLN A 402 8.07 -9.10 18.38
CA GLN A 402 6.75 -9.44 17.84
C GLN A 402 5.69 -8.44 18.31
N PRO A 403 4.59 -8.25 17.54
CA PRO A 403 3.44 -7.49 18.01
C PRO A 403 2.69 -8.21 19.13
N ASP A 404 2.03 -7.44 20.00
CA ASP A 404 1.18 -7.95 21.09
C ASP A 404 -0.19 -8.45 20.62
N GLY A 405 -0.52 -8.36 19.32
CA GLY A 405 -1.83 -8.68 18.77
C GLY A 405 -2.08 -10.16 18.51
N ALA A 406 -3.24 -10.46 17.91
CA ALA A 406 -3.67 -11.81 17.53
C ALA A 406 -2.79 -12.45 16.45
N PHE A 407 -2.09 -11.63 15.66
CA PHE A 407 -1.24 -12.06 14.57
C PHE A 407 0.23 -11.81 14.92
N GLY A 408 1.11 -12.74 14.55
CA GLY A 408 2.56 -12.54 14.55
C GLY A 408 3.01 -11.73 13.33
N TYR A 409 4.31 -11.45 13.25
CA TYR A 409 4.93 -10.77 12.11
C TYR A 409 6.23 -11.47 11.70
N GLY A 410 6.39 -11.67 10.42
CA GLY A 410 7.63 -12.16 9.80
C GLY A 410 8.46 -11.02 9.22
N ALA A 411 8.83 -11.10 7.95
CA ALA A 411 9.51 -10.03 7.23
C ALA A 411 8.59 -9.48 6.11
N GLY A 412 7.85 -8.41 6.40
CA GLY A 412 6.88 -7.82 5.49
C GLY A 412 5.54 -8.57 5.40
N PHE A 413 5.31 -9.59 6.21
CA PHE A 413 4.08 -10.39 6.26
C PHE A 413 3.56 -10.56 7.69
N TRP A 414 2.24 -10.60 7.81
CA TRP A 414 1.53 -10.99 9.02
C TRP A 414 1.44 -12.51 9.11
N LEU A 415 1.50 -13.06 10.32
CA LEU A 415 1.44 -14.49 10.58
C LEU A 415 0.12 -14.84 11.28
N MET A 416 -0.63 -15.77 10.69
CA MET A 416 -1.90 -16.27 11.24
C MET A 416 -1.70 -17.53 12.12
N ASN A 417 -0.48 -17.79 12.52
CA ASN A 417 -0.05 -18.98 13.26
C ASN A 417 -0.64 -19.13 14.66
N ARG A 418 -1.36 -18.11 15.16
CA ARG A 418 -2.09 -18.11 16.43
C ARG A 418 -3.60 -18.07 16.25
N SER A 419 -4.09 -18.09 15.00
CA SER A 419 -5.52 -18.01 14.69
C SER A 419 -6.17 -19.38 14.83
N GLU A 420 -7.11 -19.53 15.75
CA GLU A 420 -7.80 -20.80 15.99
C GLU A 420 -8.49 -21.33 14.74
N GLY A 421 -8.27 -22.59 14.40
CA GLY A 421 -8.86 -23.26 13.24
C GLY A 421 -8.25 -22.87 11.89
N VAL A 422 -7.18 -22.08 11.88
CA VAL A 422 -6.37 -21.77 10.70
C VAL A 422 -5.07 -22.57 10.79
N PRO A 423 -4.57 -23.17 9.69
CA PRO A 423 -3.29 -23.86 9.71
C PRO A 423 -2.15 -22.97 10.20
N ALA A 424 -1.26 -23.52 11.02
CA ALA A 424 -0.20 -22.73 11.70
C ALA A 424 0.87 -22.17 10.74
N ASP A 425 0.96 -22.71 9.53
CA ASP A 425 1.86 -22.25 8.47
C ASP A 425 1.27 -21.11 7.63
N THR A 426 0.06 -20.63 7.98
CA THR A 426 -0.63 -19.55 7.26
C THR A 426 0.02 -18.21 7.55
N PHE A 427 0.33 -17.49 6.48
CA PHE A 427 0.80 -16.10 6.54
C PHE A 427 0.06 -15.24 5.52
N ALA A 428 0.12 -13.92 5.69
CA ALA A 428 -0.74 -13.06 4.90
C ALA A 428 -0.18 -11.63 4.74
N ALA A 429 -0.58 -10.99 3.66
CA ALA A 429 -0.45 -9.56 3.46
C ALA A 429 -1.75 -8.86 3.87
N PHE A 430 -1.66 -7.89 4.79
CA PHE A 430 -2.80 -7.11 5.27
C PHE A 430 -2.68 -5.64 4.84
N GLY A 431 -3.78 -5.07 4.41
CA GLY A 431 -3.87 -3.66 4.06
C GLY A 431 -5.11 -3.00 4.66
N ASN A 432 -4.99 -1.68 4.86
CA ASN A 432 -6.10 -0.86 5.36
C ASN A 432 -7.36 -1.05 4.50
N ARG A 433 -8.51 -0.72 5.06
CA ARG A 433 -9.83 -0.83 4.40
C ARG A 433 -10.13 -2.26 3.90
N GLY A 434 -9.55 -3.29 4.57
CA GLY A 434 -9.87 -4.69 4.34
C GLY A 434 -9.24 -5.31 3.10
N GLN A 435 -8.00 -5.00 2.81
CA GLN A 435 -7.22 -5.67 1.77
C GLN A 435 -6.49 -6.87 2.40
N TYR A 436 -6.73 -8.07 1.89
CA TYR A 436 -6.10 -9.29 2.41
C TYR A 436 -5.66 -10.21 1.28
N VAL A 437 -4.45 -10.75 1.41
CA VAL A 437 -3.97 -11.89 0.63
C VAL A 437 -3.48 -12.93 1.65
N VAL A 438 -4.21 -14.02 1.81
CA VAL A 438 -3.88 -15.11 2.75
C VAL A 438 -3.30 -16.27 1.97
N ILE A 439 -2.17 -16.77 2.41
CA ILE A 439 -1.42 -17.86 1.79
C ILE A 439 -1.39 -19.01 2.79
N VAL A 440 -1.89 -20.19 2.39
CA VAL A 440 -2.01 -21.37 3.24
C VAL A 440 -1.22 -22.52 2.59
N PRO A 441 0.10 -22.64 2.87
CA PRO A 441 0.97 -23.60 2.21
C PRO A 441 0.52 -25.06 2.36
N SER A 442 0.17 -25.50 3.58
CA SER A 442 -0.28 -26.88 3.85
C SER A 442 -1.58 -27.28 3.14
N ARG A 443 -2.29 -26.32 2.56
CA ARG A 443 -3.56 -26.56 1.83
C ARG A 443 -3.46 -26.19 0.36
N ASP A 444 -2.33 -25.65 -0.08
CA ASP A 444 -2.10 -25.14 -1.44
C ASP A 444 -3.21 -24.16 -1.89
N VAL A 445 -3.48 -23.16 -1.03
CA VAL A 445 -4.58 -22.21 -1.19
C VAL A 445 -4.10 -20.77 -1.05
N VAL A 446 -4.56 -19.91 -1.98
CA VAL A 446 -4.48 -18.45 -1.86
C VAL A 446 -5.91 -17.91 -1.75
N ILE A 447 -6.14 -17.06 -0.75
CA ILE A 447 -7.41 -16.37 -0.52
C ILE A 447 -7.17 -14.87 -0.64
N VAL A 448 -7.92 -14.19 -1.50
CA VAL A 448 -7.88 -12.74 -1.64
C VAL A 448 -9.23 -12.14 -1.24
N ARG A 449 -9.21 -11.16 -0.37
CA ARG A 449 -10.36 -10.30 -0.09
C ARG A 449 -9.99 -8.86 -0.36
N ARG A 450 -10.81 -8.18 -1.16
CA ARG A 450 -10.71 -6.73 -1.37
C ARG A 450 -11.88 -6.04 -0.68
N GLY A 451 -11.64 -4.87 -0.15
CA GLY A 451 -12.65 -4.10 0.55
C GLY A 451 -12.44 -2.60 0.45
N GLU A 452 -13.48 -1.86 0.81
CA GLU A 452 -13.44 -0.43 1.09
C GLU A 452 -14.10 -0.20 2.46
N ASP A 453 -13.59 -0.92 3.44
CA ASP A 453 -14.11 -0.90 4.81
C ASP A 453 -13.96 0.49 5.42
N PRO A 454 -15.00 1.04 6.06
CA PRO A 454 -14.92 2.29 6.78
C PRO A 454 -13.91 2.23 7.93
N ALA A 455 -13.34 3.38 8.28
CA ALA A 455 -12.49 3.52 9.45
C ALA A 455 -13.24 3.08 10.72
N GLY A 456 -12.59 2.25 11.53
CA GLY A 456 -13.18 1.69 12.75
C GLY A 456 -13.98 0.38 12.57
N SER A 457 -14.28 -0.04 11.32
CA SER A 457 -14.81 -1.38 11.07
C SER A 457 -13.66 -2.41 11.00
N GLY A 458 -13.96 -3.68 11.21
CA GLY A 458 -12.98 -4.75 11.18
C GLY A 458 -13.56 -6.03 10.58
N PHE A 459 -12.98 -6.47 9.44
CA PHE A 459 -13.31 -7.74 8.82
C PHE A 459 -12.58 -8.89 9.55
N ASP A 460 -13.31 -9.91 10.01
CA ASP A 460 -12.72 -11.11 10.62
C ASP A 460 -12.13 -12.02 9.54
N ILE A 461 -10.88 -11.73 9.18
CA ILE A 461 -10.13 -12.50 8.18
C ILE A 461 -9.86 -13.94 8.64
N ALA A 462 -9.75 -14.21 9.95
CA ALA A 462 -9.53 -15.54 10.47
C ALA A 462 -10.79 -16.42 10.31
N ALA A 463 -11.96 -15.88 10.65
CA ALA A 463 -13.24 -16.55 10.42
C ALA A 463 -13.48 -16.80 8.93
N PHE A 464 -13.28 -15.79 8.09
CA PHE A 464 -13.41 -15.93 6.63
C PHE A 464 -12.46 -17.00 6.07
N THR A 465 -11.20 -17.03 6.51
CA THR A 465 -10.23 -18.05 6.10
C THR A 465 -10.70 -19.45 6.49
N ARG A 466 -11.18 -19.65 7.73
CA ARG A 466 -11.72 -20.96 8.19
C ARG A 466 -12.87 -21.43 7.30
N ASP A 467 -13.84 -20.54 7.05
CA ASP A 467 -15.04 -20.88 6.27
C ASP A 467 -14.69 -21.20 4.80
N VAL A 468 -13.76 -20.44 4.21
CA VAL A 468 -13.21 -20.76 2.88
C VAL A 468 -12.60 -22.14 2.89
N LEU A 469 -11.68 -22.44 3.82
CA LEU A 469 -11.00 -23.74 3.88
C LEU A 469 -11.97 -24.91 4.13
N ALA A 470 -13.03 -24.70 4.90
CA ALA A 470 -14.08 -25.66 5.13
C ALA A 470 -14.99 -25.89 3.91
N ALA A 471 -15.13 -24.86 3.06
CA ALA A 471 -15.95 -24.93 1.85
C ALA A 471 -15.22 -25.57 0.65
N LEU A 472 -13.89 -25.71 0.73
CA LEU A 472 -13.11 -26.35 -0.33
C LEU A 472 -13.31 -27.87 -0.31
N PRO A 473 -13.27 -28.54 -1.50
CA PRO A 473 -13.31 -30.00 -1.54
C PRO A 473 -12.14 -30.60 -0.75
N THR A 474 -12.42 -31.66 -0.01
CA THR A 474 -11.37 -32.49 0.59
C THR A 474 -10.66 -33.24 -0.54
N ASN A 475 -9.36 -33.01 -0.68
CA ASN A 475 -8.51 -33.76 -1.63
C ASN A 475 -8.36 -35.23 -1.22
#